data_c47cf7694aed3cdac34767a3f1aa37b6
#
_entry.id   c47cf7694aed3cdac34767a3f1aa37b6
#
_cell.length_a   1.000
_cell.length_b   1.000
_cell.length_c   1.000
_cell.angle_alpha   90.00
_cell.angle_beta   90.00
_cell.angle_gamma   90.00
#
_symmetry.space_group_name_H-M   'P 1'
#
loop_
_entity.id
_entity.type
_entity.pdbx_description
1 polymer ?
#
loop_
_entity_poly.entity_id
_entity_poly.type
_entity_poly.pdbx_seq_one_letter_code
_entity_poly.pdbx_strand_id
1 'polypeptide(L)'
;IIRDESQHLSPHYFDFIVVDESHRSIYNTYKEVLDYFKTITLGLTATPTGIIDHNTFKLFSCEDGVPTFAYTFEEAVNNVPPYLCSFQVMKIQTRFQMEGISKRTVTLEDQKALLLEGKDIEEINFEGSQLEKQVINKGTNALIVKEFMEECIKDANGVLPGKTIFFCSTKAHARRIEEIFDALYPQYKGELAKVLVSEDPRVYGKGGLLDQFTNNDMPRVAISVDMLDTGIDVREIVNLVFAKPVYSYTKFWQMIGRGTRLLESKKIKPWCTEKDVFLILDCWDNFEYFKLQPKGKELKPQLPLPVRLVGLRLEKIEKAIDHGHAEIAEREIAKLRKQIAELPQGSVVIKEAAPALSRLNEDNFWITLNNQRLDFLRTEIKPLFRTVSEADFKAMRFERDVLEYSLA
;
A
#
# COMPACT_ATOMS: atom_id res chain seq x y z
N ILE A 1 2.72 -29.70 29.78
CA ILE A 1 2.20 -29.52 31.16
C ILE A 1 1.17 -30.61 31.49
N ILE A 2 0.18 -30.87 30.62
CA ILE A 2 -0.85 -31.92 30.87
C ILE A 2 -0.33 -33.33 30.58
N ARG A 3 0.63 -33.48 29.65
CA ARG A 3 1.17 -34.79 29.24
C ARG A 3 2.45 -35.21 29.97
N ASP A 4 3.05 -34.32 30.73
CA ASP A 4 4.25 -34.60 31.52
C ASP A 4 3.88 -34.86 32.98
N GLU A 5 3.98 -36.11 33.40
CA GLU A 5 3.59 -36.55 34.78
C GLU A 5 4.36 -35.84 35.88
N SER A 6 5.49 -35.22 35.59
CA SER A 6 6.32 -34.52 36.59
C SER A 6 5.83 -33.12 36.97
N GLN A 7 4.87 -32.52 36.21
CA GLN A 7 4.40 -31.13 36.42
C GLN A 7 2.88 -30.99 36.22
N HIS A 8 2.06 -31.80 36.87
CA HIS A 8 0.62 -31.64 36.75
C HIS A 8 0.11 -30.44 37.54
N LEU A 9 -0.46 -29.48 36.83
CA LEU A 9 -1.28 -28.45 37.46
C LEU A 9 -2.65 -29.03 37.82
N SER A 10 -3.19 -28.62 38.97
CA SER A 10 -4.55 -29.02 39.36
C SER A 10 -5.58 -28.59 38.32
N PRO A 11 -6.65 -29.36 38.05
CA PRO A 11 -7.76 -28.91 37.21
C PRO A 11 -8.39 -27.57 37.62
N HIS A 12 -8.22 -27.19 38.89
CA HIS A 12 -8.71 -25.92 39.45
C HIS A 12 -7.59 -24.89 39.67
N TYR A 13 -6.47 -25.03 38.95
CA TYR A 13 -5.33 -24.12 39.11
C TYR A 13 -5.61 -22.71 38.58
N PHE A 14 -6.37 -22.60 37.46
CA PHE A 14 -6.76 -21.34 36.90
C PHE A 14 -8.22 -21.03 37.20
N ASP A 15 -8.53 -19.79 37.57
CA ASP A 15 -9.88 -19.30 37.76
C ASP A 15 -10.50 -18.85 36.43
N PHE A 16 -9.65 -18.48 35.45
CA PHE A 16 -10.05 -17.95 34.15
C PHE A 16 -9.02 -18.27 33.05
N ILE A 17 -9.49 -18.69 31.89
CA ILE A 17 -8.65 -18.94 30.71
C ILE A 17 -9.12 -18.07 29.56
N VAL A 18 -8.19 -17.32 28.94
CA VAL A 18 -8.41 -16.54 27.70
C VAL A 18 -7.72 -17.25 26.55
N VAL A 19 -8.49 -17.55 25.50
CA VAL A 19 -7.98 -18.15 24.26
C VAL A 19 -8.05 -17.09 23.17
N ASP A 20 -6.90 -16.53 22.85
CA ASP A 20 -6.79 -15.58 21.74
C ASP A 20 -6.72 -16.32 20.40
N GLU A 21 -7.20 -15.67 19.31
CA GLU A 21 -7.31 -16.28 17.98
C GLU A 21 -8.01 -17.64 18.01
N SER A 22 -9.11 -17.75 18.75
CA SER A 22 -9.81 -19.01 19.04
C SER A 22 -10.41 -19.73 17.83
N HIS A 23 -10.37 -19.09 16.64
CA HIS A 23 -10.75 -19.68 15.34
C HIS A 23 -9.67 -20.59 14.75
N ARG A 24 -8.42 -20.51 15.24
CA ARG A 24 -7.31 -21.31 14.68
C ARG A 24 -7.50 -22.78 14.97
N SER A 25 -7.11 -23.62 14.00
CA SER A 25 -7.31 -25.08 13.95
C SER A 25 -6.54 -25.91 15.00
N ILE A 26 -6.45 -25.41 16.21
CA ILE A 26 -5.82 -26.11 17.33
C ILE A 26 -6.91 -26.84 18.19
N TYR A 27 -8.06 -27.05 17.52
CA TYR A 27 -9.25 -27.65 18.18
C TYR A 27 -8.93 -28.88 19.00
N ASN A 28 -8.20 -29.84 18.44
CA ASN A 28 -7.93 -31.09 19.15
C ASN A 28 -6.97 -30.90 20.34
N THR A 29 -5.94 -30.08 20.22
CA THR A 29 -4.95 -29.88 21.29
C THR A 29 -5.47 -28.95 22.38
N TYR A 30 -6.12 -27.85 22.03
CA TYR A 30 -6.68 -26.94 23.02
C TYR A 30 -7.95 -27.46 23.67
N LYS A 31 -8.71 -28.27 22.98
CA LYS A 31 -9.89 -28.94 23.61
C LYS A 31 -9.49 -29.77 24.80
N GLU A 32 -8.43 -30.58 24.67
CA GLU A 32 -7.91 -31.37 25.81
C GLU A 32 -7.54 -30.46 27.00
N VAL A 33 -6.94 -29.29 26.74
CA VAL A 33 -6.57 -28.31 27.78
C VAL A 33 -7.82 -27.71 28.43
N LEU A 34 -8.80 -27.28 27.61
CA LEU A 34 -10.02 -26.65 28.10
C LEU A 34 -10.92 -27.64 28.85
N ASP A 35 -10.97 -28.90 28.42
CA ASP A 35 -11.70 -29.96 29.08
C ASP A 35 -11.06 -30.36 30.42
N TYR A 36 -9.73 -30.21 30.52
CA TYR A 36 -9.00 -30.53 31.75
C TYR A 36 -9.23 -29.49 32.85
N PHE A 37 -9.09 -28.21 32.52
CA PHE A 37 -9.26 -27.13 33.51
C PHE A 37 -10.74 -26.79 33.70
N LYS A 38 -11.21 -26.92 34.96
CA LYS A 38 -12.59 -26.60 35.33
C LYS A 38 -12.74 -25.13 35.69
N THR A 39 -12.77 -24.26 34.65
CA THR A 39 -12.72 -22.82 34.83
C THR A 39 -13.61 -22.11 33.82
N ILE A 40 -13.82 -20.79 33.99
CA ILE A 40 -14.48 -19.95 33.03
C ILE A 40 -13.52 -19.73 31.86
N THR A 41 -13.99 -19.94 30.62
CA THR A 41 -13.20 -19.84 29.44
C THR A 41 -13.77 -18.74 28.52
N LEU A 42 -12.91 -17.82 28.06
CA LEU A 42 -13.24 -16.76 27.12
C LEU A 42 -12.46 -16.99 25.82
N GLY A 43 -13.16 -17.17 24.72
CA GLY A 43 -12.58 -17.15 23.36
C GLY A 43 -12.64 -15.76 22.74
N LEU A 44 -11.51 -15.28 22.26
CA LEU A 44 -11.42 -14.05 21.48
C LEU A 44 -11.10 -14.39 20.03
N THR A 45 -11.84 -13.83 19.10
CA THR A 45 -11.59 -13.99 17.65
C THR A 45 -12.21 -12.85 16.86
N ALA A 46 -11.52 -12.42 15.81
CA ALA A 46 -12.07 -11.49 14.82
C ALA A 46 -13.02 -12.20 13.83
N THR A 47 -12.87 -13.52 13.66
CA THR A 47 -13.58 -14.31 12.64
C THR A 47 -13.94 -15.69 13.18
N PRO A 48 -15.04 -15.82 13.94
CA PRO A 48 -15.48 -17.12 14.40
C PRO A 48 -15.86 -18.03 13.21
N THR A 49 -15.51 -19.31 13.29
CA THR A 49 -15.80 -20.29 12.24
C THR A 49 -16.81 -21.33 12.71
N GLY A 50 -17.80 -21.62 11.85
CA GLY A 50 -18.81 -22.66 12.05
C GLY A 50 -18.53 -23.97 11.30
N ILE A 51 -17.32 -24.18 10.77
CA ILE A 51 -16.94 -25.40 10.07
C ILE A 51 -16.91 -26.58 11.05
N ILE A 52 -17.48 -27.73 10.67
CA ILE A 52 -17.73 -28.88 11.56
C ILE A 52 -16.50 -29.32 12.34
N ASP A 53 -15.34 -29.40 11.70
CA ASP A 53 -14.09 -29.87 12.33
C ASP A 53 -13.37 -28.80 13.18
N HIS A 54 -13.77 -27.53 13.03
CA HIS A 54 -13.13 -26.38 13.67
C HIS A 54 -14.17 -25.37 14.17
N ASN A 55 -15.25 -25.87 14.76
CA ASN A 55 -16.34 -25.02 15.21
C ASN A 55 -15.99 -24.29 16.51
N THR A 56 -15.66 -23.02 16.40
CA THR A 56 -15.36 -22.13 17.52
C THR A 56 -16.54 -22.06 18.51
N PHE A 57 -17.77 -22.01 18.03
CA PHE A 57 -18.97 -21.89 18.85
C PHE A 57 -19.15 -23.12 19.76
N LYS A 58 -18.94 -24.34 19.22
CA LYS A 58 -18.99 -25.56 19.99
C LYS A 58 -17.91 -25.68 21.07
N LEU A 59 -16.69 -25.17 20.74
CA LEU A 59 -15.57 -25.19 21.70
C LEU A 59 -15.88 -24.35 22.93
N PHE A 60 -16.61 -23.26 22.80
CA PHE A 60 -16.99 -22.35 23.88
C PHE A 60 -18.44 -22.54 24.35
N SER A 61 -19.10 -23.64 23.97
CA SER A 61 -20.50 -23.97 24.33
C SER A 61 -21.50 -22.87 23.96
N CYS A 62 -21.24 -22.16 22.88
CA CYS A 62 -22.15 -21.17 22.27
C CYS A 62 -23.03 -21.84 21.21
N GLU A 63 -24.17 -21.23 20.89
CA GLU A 63 -24.97 -21.63 19.73
C GLU A 63 -24.19 -21.34 18.42
N ASP A 64 -24.37 -22.18 17.38
CA ASP A 64 -23.69 -22.00 16.10
C ASP A 64 -24.09 -20.67 15.44
N GLY A 65 -23.09 -19.85 15.13
CA GLY A 65 -23.29 -18.53 14.51
C GLY A 65 -23.67 -17.41 15.49
N VAL A 66 -23.78 -17.70 16.80
CA VAL A 66 -24.17 -16.70 17.82
C VAL A 66 -23.06 -16.57 18.87
N PRO A 67 -22.15 -15.59 18.75
CA PRO A 67 -21.18 -15.30 19.80
C PRO A 67 -21.86 -14.69 21.01
N THR A 68 -21.31 -14.89 22.21
CA THR A 68 -21.79 -14.26 23.44
C THR A 68 -21.79 -12.75 23.37
N PHE A 69 -20.82 -12.18 22.68
CA PHE A 69 -20.70 -10.75 22.39
C PHE A 69 -20.06 -10.55 21.02
N ALA A 70 -20.55 -9.60 20.24
CA ALA A 70 -19.96 -9.19 18.97
C ALA A 70 -19.91 -7.65 18.88
N TYR A 71 -18.82 -7.14 18.33
CA TYR A 71 -18.68 -5.73 17.98
C TYR A 71 -18.09 -5.68 16.57
N THR A 72 -18.91 -5.33 15.60
CA THR A 72 -18.57 -5.42 14.19
C THR A 72 -17.62 -4.31 13.75
N PHE A 73 -16.95 -4.52 12.61
CA PHE A 73 -16.13 -3.50 11.97
C PHE A 73 -16.96 -2.26 11.63
N GLU A 74 -18.17 -2.46 11.09
CA GLU A 74 -19.08 -1.36 10.75
C GLU A 74 -19.49 -0.55 11.99
N GLU A 75 -19.80 -1.19 13.09
CA GLU A 75 -20.11 -0.49 14.35
C GLU A 75 -18.91 0.32 14.82
N ALA A 76 -17.70 -0.24 14.77
CA ALA A 76 -16.49 0.43 15.21
C ALA A 76 -16.12 1.65 14.33
N VAL A 77 -16.35 1.57 13.02
CA VAL A 77 -16.12 2.68 12.08
C VAL A 77 -17.18 3.78 12.23
N ASN A 78 -18.44 3.39 12.46
CA ASN A 78 -19.56 4.33 12.52
C ASN A 78 -19.79 4.92 13.93
N ASN A 79 -19.06 4.46 14.94
CA ASN A 79 -19.14 5.03 16.28
C ASN A 79 -18.69 6.50 16.30
N VAL A 80 -19.16 7.27 17.30
CA VAL A 80 -18.81 8.68 17.47
C VAL A 80 -18.20 8.89 18.85
N PRO A 81 -16.87 9.16 18.95
CA PRO A 81 -15.87 9.12 17.88
C PRO A 81 -15.60 7.69 17.34
N PRO A 82 -15.11 7.54 16.10
CA PRO A 82 -14.83 6.22 15.55
C PRO A 82 -13.68 5.51 16.31
N TYR A 83 -13.75 4.19 16.39
CA TYR A 83 -12.69 3.36 16.96
C TYR A 83 -11.75 2.78 15.91
N LEU A 84 -12.24 2.61 14.67
CA LEU A 84 -11.49 2.11 13.54
C LEU A 84 -11.60 3.03 12.33
N CYS A 85 -10.55 3.01 11.49
CA CYS A 85 -10.52 3.72 10.22
C CYS A 85 -11.24 2.89 9.14
N SER A 86 -12.06 3.55 8.34
CA SER A 86 -12.70 2.96 7.15
C SER A 86 -11.68 2.72 6.02
N PHE A 87 -12.06 1.93 5.00
CA PHE A 87 -11.21 1.69 3.84
C PHE A 87 -11.97 1.94 2.54
N GLN A 88 -11.20 2.13 1.47
CA GLN A 88 -11.65 2.11 0.10
C GLN A 88 -10.89 1.03 -0.68
N VAL A 89 -11.55 0.40 -1.63
CA VAL A 89 -10.95 -0.64 -2.46
C VAL A 89 -10.83 -0.15 -3.88
N MET A 90 -9.64 -0.30 -4.45
CA MET A 90 -9.36 -0.14 -5.86
C MET A 90 -8.93 -1.49 -6.45
N LYS A 91 -9.58 -1.90 -7.52
CA LYS A 91 -9.20 -3.12 -8.25
C LYS A 91 -8.14 -2.78 -9.31
N ILE A 92 -7.07 -3.56 -9.32
CA ILE A 92 -6.08 -3.54 -10.38
C ILE A 92 -6.23 -4.83 -11.18
N GLN A 93 -6.78 -4.73 -12.38
CA GLN A 93 -6.95 -5.88 -13.26
C GLN A 93 -5.88 -5.87 -14.34
N THR A 94 -5.08 -6.91 -14.39
CA THR A 94 -4.09 -7.11 -15.45
C THR A 94 -4.67 -7.94 -16.60
N ARG A 95 -4.10 -7.79 -17.79
CA ARG A 95 -4.51 -8.57 -18.96
C ARG A 95 -4.47 -10.09 -18.71
N PHE A 96 -3.47 -10.55 -17.94
CA PHE A 96 -3.35 -11.97 -17.60
C PHE A 96 -4.47 -12.47 -16.68
N GLN A 97 -4.93 -11.65 -15.76
CA GLN A 97 -6.05 -12.00 -14.89
C GLN A 97 -7.38 -12.08 -15.65
N MET A 98 -7.56 -11.19 -16.63
CA MET A 98 -8.80 -11.15 -17.43
C MET A 98 -8.89 -12.28 -18.46
N GLU A 99 -7.77 -12.61 -19.12
CA GLU A 99 -7.72 -13.54 -20.25
C GLU A 99 -7.22 -14.94 -19.85
N GLY A 100 -6.68 -15.09 -18.63
CA GLY A 100 -5.91 -16.28 -18.23
C GLY A 100 -4.53 -16.32 -18.91
N ILE A 101 -3.77 -17.39 -18.68
CA ILE A 101 -2.50 -17.61 -19.36
C ILE A 101 -2.72 -18.50 -20.57
N SER A 102 -2.35 -17.98 -21.72
CA SER A 102 -2.29 -18.73 -22.96
C SER A 102 -0.98 -18.41 -23.70
N LYS A 103 -0.64 -19.19 -24.71
CA LYS A 103 0.53 -18.96 -25.57
C LYS A 103 0.61 -17.52 -26.11
N ARG A 104 -0.55 -16.85 -26.31
CA ARG A 104 -0.62 -15.47 -26.85
C ARG A 104 -0.30 -14.39 -25.83
N THR A 105 -0.50 -14.68 -24.55
CA THR A 105 -0.32 -13.71 -23.46
C THR A 105 1.01 -13.88 -22.71
N VAL A 106 1.67 -15.03 -22.87
CA VAL A 106 2.99 -15.29 -22.25
C VAL A 106 4.11 -14.72 -23.12
N THR A 107 5.05 -14.00 -22.52
CA THR A 107 6.18 -13.42 -23.25
C THR A 107 7.13 -14.52 -23.79
N LEU A 108 7.99 -14.19 -24.77
CA LEU A 108 8.97 -15.13 -25.29
C LEU A 108 9.96 -15.64 -24.22
N GLU A 109 10.30 -14.82 -23.23
CA GLU A 109 11.15 -15.18 -22.11
C GLU A 109 10.44 -16.16 -21.16
N ASP A 110 9.19 -15.88 -20.84
CA ASP A 110 8.36 -16.76 -20.01
C ASP A 110 8.07 -18.08 -20.71
N GLN A 111 7.86 -18.08 -22.04
CA GLN A 111 7.71 -19.29 -22.85
C GLN A 111 8.94 -20.17 -22.78
N LYS A 112 10.15 -19.59 -22.89
CA LYS A 112 11.41 -20.32 -22.74
C LYS A 112 11.58 -20.90 -21.34
N ALA A 113 11.23 -20.16 -20.30
CA ALA A 113 11.28 -20.63 -18.92
C ALA A 113 10.35 -21.83 -18.68
N LEU A 114 9.12 -21.78 -19.21
CA LEU A 114 8.14 -22.87 -19.11
C LEU A 114 8.59 -24.14 -19.87
N LEU A 115 9.19 -23.97 -21.05
CA LEU A 115 9.77 -25.10 -21.82
C LEU A 115 10.94 -25.74 -21.09
N LEU A 116 11.81 -24.96 -20.41
CA LEU A 116 12.90 -25.48 -19.60
C LEU A 116 12.40 -26.29 -18.39
N GLU A 117 11.21 -25.98 -17.88
CA GLU A 117 10.53 -26.75 -16.83
C GLU A 117 9.78 -27.98 -17.36
N GLY A 118 9.86 -28.27 -18.67
CA GLY A 118 9.20 -29.42 -19.30
C GLY A 118 7.68 -29.29 -19.42
N LYS A 119 7.15 -28.08 -19.39
CA LYS A 119 5.71 -27.79 -19.55
C LYS A 119 5.40 -27.35 -20.98
N ASP A 120 4.37 -27.94 -21.59
CA ASP A 120 3.86 -27.47 -22.88
C ASP A 120 2.98 -26.25 -22.68
N ILE A 121 3.31 -25.15 -23.37
CA ILE A 121 2.60 -23.88 -23.27
C ILE A 121 1.18 -24.00 -23.82
N GLU A 122 0.91 -24.93 -24.74
CA GLU A 122 -0.42 -25.13 -25.31
C GLU A 122 -1.37 -25.81 -24.31
N GLU A 123 -0.84 -26.60 -23.39
CA GLU A 123 -1.57 -27.25 -22.30
C GLU A 123 -1.80 -26.33 -21.10
N ILE A 124 -1.06 -25.19 -21.03
CA ILE A 124 -1.15 -24.25 -19.94
C ILE A 124 -2.28 -23.27 -20.21
N ASN A 125 -3.39 -23.48 -19.52
CA ASN A 125 -4.48 -22.53 -19.43
C ASN A 125 -4.84 -22.36 -17.95
N PHE A 126 -4.28 -21.30 -17.33
CA PHE A 126 -4.48 -21.05 -15.90
C PHE A 126 -5.64 -20.10 -15.67
N GLU A 127 -6.44 -20.40 -14.67
CA GLU A 127 -7.31 -19.40 -14.08
C GLU A 127 -6.46 -18.27 -13.46
N GLY A 128 -6.98 -17.04 -13.47
CA GLY A 128 -6.27 -15.88 -12.94
C GLY A 128 -5.70 -16.08 -11.52
N SER A 129 -6.45 -16.78 -10.66
CA SER A 129 -6.06 -17.09 -9.28
C SER A 129 -4.84 -18.01 -9.14
N GLN A 130 -4.43 -18.71 -10.21
CA GLN A 130 -3.28 -19.62 -10.21
C GLN A 130 -2.02 -18.98 -10.81
N LEU A 131 -2.18 -17.81 -11.42
CA LEU A 131 -1.14 -17.14 -12.20
C LEU A 131 0.18 -16.99 -11.42
N GLU A 132 0.10 -16.40 -10.23
CA GLU A 132 1.29 -16.07 -9.44
C GLU A 132 2.03 -17.30 -8.91
N LYS A 133 1.35 -18.43 -8.76
CA LYS A 133 1.98 -19.68 -8.30
C LYS A 133 2.81 -20.37 -9.38
N GLN A 134 2.48 -20.17 -10.64
CA GLN A 134 3.00 -20.97 -11.73
C GLN A 134 3.84 -20.15 -12.72
N VAL A 135 3.53 -18.86 -12.91
CA VAL A 135 4.27 -17.99 -13.83
C VAL A 135 4.58 -16.66 -13.14
N ILE A 136 5.85 -16.40 -12.92
CA ILE A 136 6.30 -15.12 -12.40
C ILE A 136 6.39 -14.14 -13.57
N ASN A 137 5.39 -13.27 -13.69
CA ASN A 137 5.33 -12.30 -14.77
C ASN A 137 5.89 -10.94 -14.35
N LYS A 138 7.04 -10.56 -14.91
CA LYS A 138 7.68 -9.25 -14.66
C LYS A 138 6.79 -8.09 -15.08
N GLY A 139 6.08 -8.22 -16.20
CA GLY A 139 5.20 -7.17 -16.73
C GLY A 139 4.02 -6.88 -15.80
N THR A 140 3.38 -7.92 -15.28
CA THR A 140 2.25 -7.78 -14.32
C THR A 140 2.71 -7.11 -13.03
N ASN A 141 3.82 -7.56 -12.46
CA ASN A 141 4.35 -6.99 -11.22
C ASN A 141 4.80 -5.53 -11.40
N ALA A 142 5.40 -5.19 -12.56
CA ALA A 142 5.76 -3.81 -12.88
C ALA A 142 4.52 -2.91 -13.03
N LEU A 143 3.44 -3.43 -13.62
CA LEU A 143 2.17 -2.71 -13.70
C LEU A 143 1.59 -2.46 -12.30
N ILE A 144 1.54 -3.48 -11.43
CA ILE A 144 1.05 -3.33 -10.04
C ILE A 144 1.85 -2.24 -9.31
N VAL A 145 3.18 -2.23 -9.44
CA VAL A 145 4.03 -1.21 -8.79
C VAL A 145 3.78 0.18 -9.37
N LYS A 146 3.61 0.32 -10.69
CA LYS A 146 3.30 1.61 -11.33
C LYS A 146 1.94 2.14 -10.87
N GLU A 147 0.88 1.34 -10.98
CA GLU A 147 -0.48 1.69 -10.55
C GLU A 147 -0.50 2.05 -9.05
N PHE A 148 0.18 1.27 -8.20
CA PHE A 148 0.34 1.62 -6.80
C PHE A 148 0.97 2.99 -6.61
N MET A 149 2.09 3.27 -7.27
CA MET A 149 2.79 4.55 -7.13
C MET A 149 1.97 5.75 -7.64
N GLU A 150 1.07 5.53 -8.58
CA GLU A 150 0.15 6.56 -9.07
C GLU A 150 -1.04 6.78 -8.12
N GLU A 151 -1.70 5.73 -7.69
CA GLU A 151 -3.01 5.77 -7.04
C GLU A 151 -2.97 5.73 -5.50
N CYS A 152 -1.84 5.33 -4.89
CA CYS A 152 -1.75 5.20 -3.44
C CYS A 152 -1.98 6.51 -2.70
N ILE A 153 -2.47 6.42 -1.46
CA ILE A 153 -2.47 7.54 -0.54
C ILE A 153 -1.03 7.94 -0.26
N LYS A 154 -0.72 9.19 -0.55
CA LYS A 154 0.61 9.78 -0.39
C LYS A 154 0.81 10.34 1.03
N ASP A 155 2.06 10.70 1.32
CA ASP A 155 2.42 11.41 2.54
C ASP A 155 1.81 12.83 2.59
N ALA A 156 2.07 13.56 3.67
CA ALA A 156 1.57 14.92 3.87
C ALA A 156 2.01 15.93 2.78
N ASN A 157 3.05 15.61 2.00
CA ASN A 157 3.51 16.41 0.87
C ASN A 157 2.89 15.98 -0.47
N GLY A 158 2.16 14.86 -0.50
CA GLY A 158 1.57 14.29 -1.72
C GLY A 158 2.60 13.71 -2.69
N VAL A 159 3.81 13.37 -2.23
CA VAL A 159 4.94 12.95 -3.08
C VAL A 159 5.25 11.48 -2.92
N LEU A 160 5.61 11.07 -1.70
CA LEU A 160 5.94 9.69 -1.40
C LEU A 160 4.69 8.90 -1.01
N PRO A 161 4.65 7.60 -1.28
CA PRO A 161 3.59 6.77 -0.73
C PRO A 161 3.57 6.88 0.80
N GLY A 162 2.40 6.91 1.39
CA GLY A 162 2.23 6.69 2.82
C GLY A 162 2.70 5.30 3.21
N LYS A 163 2.80 4.98 4.50
CA LYS A 163 3.20 3.63 4.93
C LYS A 163 2.28 2.58 4.31
N THR A 164 2.89 1.58 3.70
CA THR A 164 2.23 0.60 2.84
C THR A 164 2.71 -0.81 3.17
N ILE A 165 1.81 -1.79 3.11
CA ILE A 165 2.16 -3.21 3.10
C ILE A 165 1.78 -3.81 1.75
N PHE A 166 2.74 -4.47 1.09
CA PHE A 166 2.52 -5.38 -0.03
C PHE A 166 2.47 -6.81 0.48
N PHE A 167 1.37 -7.50 0.24
CA PHE A 167 1.22 -8.92 0.57
C PHE A 167 1.52 -9.78 -0.65
N CYS A 168 2.61 -10.53 -0.60
CA CYS A 168 3.11 -11.37 -1.68
C CYS A 168 2.88 -12.86 -1.41
N SER A 169 2.82 -13.66 -2.49
CA SER A 169 2.59 -15.11 -2.41
C SER A 169 3.82 -15.88 -1.92
N THR A 170 5.02 -15.47 -2.36
CA THR A 170 6.27 -16.15 -2.09
C THR A 170 7.40 -15.16 -1.83
N LYS A 171 8.51 -15.62 -1.22
CA LYS A 171 9.71 -14.80 -1.03
C LYS A 171 10.36 -14.37 -2.34
N ALA A 172 10.29 -15.23 -3.37
CA ALA A 172 10.78 -14.89 -4.71
C ALA A 172 9.93 -13.77 -5.32
N HIS A 173 8.60 -13.82 -5.15
CA HIS A 173 7.71 -12.75 -5.55
C HIS A 173 8.02 -11.45 -4.81
N ALA A 174 8.19 -11.48 -3.49
CA ALA A 174 8.51 -10.32 -2.69
C ALA A 174 9.83 -9.63 -3.12
N ARG A 175 10.89 -10.41 -3.34
CA ARG A 175 12.18 -9.89 -3.85
C ARG A 175 12.04 -9.27 -5.24
N ARG A 176 11.25 -9.87 -6.10
CA ARG A 176 10.99 -9.32 -7.44
C ARG A 176 10.26 -7.98 -7.39
N ILE A 177 9.28 -7.83 -6.51
CA ILE A 177 8.61 -6.53 -6.30
C ILE A 177 9.62 -5.48 -5.82
N GLU A 178 10.52 -5.81 -4.87
CA GLU A 178 11.59 -4.91 -4.41
C GLU A 178 12.51 -4.50 -5.57
N GLU A 179 13.00 -5.47 -6.37
CA GLU A 179 13.83 -5.21 -7.56
C GLU A 179 13.13 -4.29 -8.57
N ILE A 180 11.81 -4.45 -8.75
CA ILE A 180 11.03 -3.58 -9.64
C ILE A 180 10.93 -2.16 -9.08
N PHE A 181 10.73 -1.99 -7.77
CA PHE A 181 10.78 -0.66 -7.15
C PHE A 181 12.12 0.02 -7.40
N ASP A 182 13.23 -0.69 -7.17
CA ASP A 182 14.57 -0.16 -7.36
C ASP A 182 14.87 0.19 -8.82
N ALA A 183 14.38 -0.63 -9.76
CA ALA A 183 14.56 -0.39 -11.19
C ALA A 183 13.71 0.76 -11.74
N LEU A 184 12.44 0.88 -11.31
CA LEU A 184 11.52 1.92 -11.80
C LEU A 184 11.74 3.27 -11.10
N TYR A 185 12.19 3.25 -9.85
CA TYR A 185 12.34 4.44 -9.00
C TYR A 185 13.75 4.54 -8.39
N PRO A 186 14.81 4.58 -9.21
CA PRO A 186 16.21 4.58 -8.75
C PRO A 186 16.57 5.82 -7.94
N GLN A 187 15.79 6.90 -8.02
CA GLN A 187 15.96 8.11 -7.22
C GLN A 187 15.85 7.87 -5.72
N TYR A 188 15.17 6.80 -5.30
CA TYR A 188 15.04 6.44 -3.89
C TYR A 188 16.16 5.52 -3.39
N LYS A 189 17.15 5.21 -4.22
CA LYS A 189 18.40 4.48 -3.85
C LYS A 189 18.15 3.15 -3.12
N GLY A 190 17.05 2.48 -3.44
CA GLY A 190 16.65 1.24 -2.78
C GLY A 190 16.09 1.40 -1.35
N GLU A 191 15.84 2.62 -0.88
CA GLU A 191 15.33 2.85 0.48
C GLU A 191 13.80 2.86 0.58
N LEU A 192 13.09 3.00 -0.56
CA LEU A 192 11.64 3.16 -0.58
C LEU A 192 10.90 1.91 -0.14
N ALA A 193 11.30 0.75 -0.66
CA ALA A 193 10.65 -0.53 -0.47
C ALA A 193 11.63 -1.57 0.06
N LYS A 194 11.23 -2.36 1.06
CA LYS A 194 12.05 -3.42 1.66
C LYS A 194 11.25 -4.69 1.88
N VAL A 195 11.89 -5.82 1.60
CA VAL A 195 11.33 -7.15 1.90
C VAL A 195 11.48 -7.45 3.39
N LEU A 196 10.36 -7.75 4.05
CA LEU A 196 10.27 -8.16 5.45
C LEU A 196 9.72 -9.59 5.51
N VAL A 197 10.58 -10.55 5.82
CA VAL A 197 10.24 -11.97 5.98
C VAL A 197 10.83 -12.53 7.27
N SER A 198 10.15 -13.47 7.89
CA SER A 198 10.46 -13.97 9.23
C SER A 198 11.83 -14.63 9.37
N GLU A 199 12.38 -15.15 8.27
CA GLU A 199 13.68 -15.84 8.27
C GLU A 199 14.88 -14.90 8.07
N ASP A 200 14.63 -13.63 7.75
CA ASP A 200 15.71 -12.65 7.61
C ASP A 200 16.05 -12.04 8.99
N PRO A 201 17.22 -12.32 9.56
CA PRO A 201 17.60 -11.81 10.88
C PRO A 201 17.71 -10.28 10.92
N ARG A 202 17.89 -9.61 9.76
CA ARG A 202 17.95 -8.13 9.67
C ARG A 202 16.59 -7.48 9.95
N VAL A 203 15.51 -8.25 9.94
CA VAL A 203 14.15 -7.74 10.22
C VAL A 203 13.98 -7.38 11.67
N TYR A 204 14.61 -8.13 12.57
CA TYR A 204 14.35 -8.07 14.00
C TYR A 204 15.33 -7.17 14.78
N GLY A 205 14.91 -6.82 16.00
CA GLY A 205 15.69 -6.04 16.93
C GLY A 205 15.64 -4.53 16.70
N LYS A 206 16.29 -3.78 17.59
CA LYS A 206 16.37 -2.32 17.52
C LYS A 206 17.23 -1.91 16.31
N GLY A 207 16.66 -1.09 15.44
CA GLY A 207 17.29 -0.70 14.17
C GLY A 207 17.15 -1.74 13.05
N GLY A 208 16.46 -2.87 13.27
CA GLY A 208 16.11 -3.83 12.22
C GLY A 208 15.06 -3.26 11.26
N LEU A 209 14.83 -3.96 10.12
CA LEU A 209 13.93 -3.46 9.06
C LEU A 209 12.50 -3.21 9.55
N LEU A 210 12.00 -4.04 10.46
CA LEU A 210 10.66 -3.85 11.05
C LEU A 210 10.62 -2.61 11.96
N ASP A 211 11.66 -2.40 12.75
CA ASP A 211 11.79 -1.21 13.60
C ASP A 211 11.90 0.06 12.73
N GLN A 212 12.70 0.02 11.67
CA GLN A 212 12.82 1.11 10.70
C GLN A 212 11.45 1.40 10.02
N PHE A 213 10.76 0.37 9.53
CA PHE A 213 9.44 0.54 8.93
C PHE A 213 8.44 1.16 9.90
N THR A 214 8.51 0.78 11.18
CA THR A 214 7.58 1.26 12.21
C THR A 214 7.91 2.69 12.65
N ASN A 215 9.18 3.01 12.86
CA ASN A 215 9.58 4.21 13.59
C ASN A 215 10.25 5.29 12.73
N ASN A 216 10.79 4.95 11.56
CA ASN A 216 11.48 5.87 10.68
C ASN A 216 10.60 6.27 9.50
N ASP A 217 11.00 7.32 8.80
CA ASP A 217 10.38 7.74 7.54
C ASP A 217 10.51 6.65 6.47
N MET A 218 11.71 6.17 6.21
CA MET A 218 12.00 5.06 5.30
C MET A 218 12.23 3.75 6.08
N PRO A 219 11.89 2.60 5.49
CA PRO A 219 11.17 2.41 4.23
C PRO A 219 9.69 2.79 4.33
N ARG A 220 9.10 3.21 3.20
CA ARG A 220 7.65 3.51 3.10
C ARG A 220 6.83 2.28 2.78
N VAL A 221 7.44 1.33 2.07
CA VAL A 221 6.78 0.11 1.60
C VAL A 221 7.44 -1.11 2.24
N ALA A 222 6.67 -1.87 3.01
CA ALA A 222 7.05 -3.18 3.52
C ALA A 222 6.47 -4.26 2.61
N ILE A 223 7.32 -5.08 2.02
CA ILE A 223 6.92 -6.19 1.16
C ILE A 223 7.02 -7.47 1.96
N SER A 224 5.90 -8.15 2.20
CA SER A 224 5.82 -9.26 3.14
C SER A 224 5.20 -10.52 2.57
N VAL A 225 5.65 -11.65 3.11
CA VAL A 225 5.04 -12.96 2.93
C VAL A 225 4.65 -13.48 4.29
N ASP A 226 3.35 -13.51 4.59
CA ASP A 226 2.71 -14.01 5.82
C ASP A 226 3.14 -13.35 7.15
N MET A 227 4.33 -12.74 7.25
CA MET A 227 4.86 -12.18 8.49
C MET A 227 4.05 -10.99 9.01
N LEU A 228 3.65 -10.08 8.12
CA LEU A 228 2.91 -8.87 8.49
C LEU A 228 1.39 -9.04 8.47
N ASP A 229 0.90 -10.23 8.16
CA ASP A 229 -0.53 -10.55 8.20
C ASP A 229 -1.09 -10.43 9.63
N THR A 230 -0.23 -10.72 10.64
CA THR A 230 -0.55 -10.63 12.08
C THR A 230 0.57 -9.96 12.86
N GLY A 231 0.29 -9.49 14.08
CA GLY A 231 1.32 -9.20 15.10
C GLY A 231 2.05 -7.85 14.99
N ILE A 232 1.69 -6.94 14.06
CA ILE A 232 2.26 -5.59 14.01
C ILE A 232 1.23 -4.51 14.34
N ASP A 233 1.67 -3.43 14.98
CA ASP A 233 0.87 -2.24 15.29
C ASP A 233 1.54 -0.99 14.73
N VAL A 234 1.41 -0.77 13.43
CA VAL A 234 1.87 0.43 12.73
C VAL A 234 0.65 1.24 12.32
N ARG A 235 0.32 2.26 13.08
CA ARG A 235 -0.90 3.06 12.91
C ARG A 235 -0.88 3.91 11.66
N GLU A 236 0.30 4.23 11.17
CA GLU A 236 0.55 5.06 10.00
C GLU A 236 0.30 4.35 8.66
N ILE A 237 -0.04 3.07 8.66
CA ILE A 237 -0.36 2.34 7.43
C ILE A 237 -1.64 2.90 6.82
N VAL A 238 -1.53 3.42 5.60
CA VAL A 238 -2.63 4.01 4.82
C VAL A 238 -2.86 3.30 3.50
N ASN A 239 -1.99 2.36 3.10
CA ASN A 239 -2.18 1.56 1.90
C ASN A 239 -1.91 0.08 2.20
N LEU A 240 -2.74 -0.79 1.66
CA LEU A 240 -2.54 -2.23 1.62
C LEU A 240 -2.62 -2.70 0.18
N VAL A 241 -1.64 -3.47 -0.29
CA VAL A 241 -1.63 -4.03 -1.65
C VAL A 241 -1.71 -5.54 -1.57
N PHE A 242 -2.80 -6.09 -2.07
CA PHE A 242 -3.04 -7.52 -2.13
C PHE A 242 -2.48 -8.05 -3.47
N ALA A 243 -1.15 -8.23 -3.54
CA ALA A 243 -0.46 -8.76 -4.70
C ALA A 243 -0.48 -10.30 -4.73
N LYS A 244 -1.43 -10.92 -4.04
CA LYS A 244 -1.66 -12.37 -4.01
C LYS A 244 -3.14 -12.69 -3.85
N PRO A 245 -3.60 -13.86 -4.34
CA PRO A 245 -4.91 -14.38 -3.96
C PRO A 245 -4.92 -14.78 -2.48
N VAL A 246 -6.04 -14.56 -1.83
CA VAL A 246 -6.29 -14.93 -0.43
C VAL A 246 -7.54 -15.79 -0.36
N TYR A 247 -7.41 -17.02 0.11
CA TYR A 247 -8.53 -17.98 0.17
C TYR A 247 -9.11 -18.17 1.56
N SER A 248 -8.39 -17.73 2.61
CA SER A 248 -8.86 -17.76 3.98
C SER A 248 -9.52 -16.44 4.36
N TYR A 249 -10.80 -16.48 4.70
CA TYR A 249 -11.58 -15.33 5.16
C TYR A 249 -10.95 -14.65 6.40
N THR A 250 -10.53 -15.47 7.35
CA THR A 250 -9.84 -15.01 8.56
C THR A 250 -8.56 -14.25 8.22
N LYS A 251 -7.70 -14.86 7.38
CA LYS A 251 -6.45 -14.23 6.94
C LYS A 251 -6.70 -12.93 6.20
N PHE A 252 -7.71 -12.91 5.34
CA PHE A 252 -8.11 -11.72 4.61
C PHE A 252 -8.46 -10.55 5.55
N TRP A 253 -9.29 -10.80 6.57
CA TRP A 253 -9.64 -9.77 7.56
C TRP A 253 -8.48 -9.39 8.48
N GLN A 254 -7.59 -10.30 8.81
CA GLN A 254 -6.36 -9.99 9.56
C GLN A 254 -5.45 -9.04 8.78
N MET A 255 -5.32 -9.25 7.46
CA MET A 255 -4.56 -8.36 6.57
C MET A 255 -5.22 -6.99 6.47
N ILE A 256 -6.55 -6.89 6.27
CA ILE A 256 -7.31 -5.63 6.29
C ILE A 256 -7.10 -4.91 7.63
N GLY A 257 -7.13 -5.64 8.74
CA GLY A 257 -6.92 -5.10 10.09
C GLY A 257 -5.60 -4.35 10.28
N ARG A 258 -4.60 -4.53 9.41
CA ARG A 258 -3.35 -3.75 9.46
C ARG A 258 -3.56 -2.27 9.11
N GLY A 259 -4.57 -1.95 8.30
CA GLY A 259 -4.92 -0.58 7.92
C GLY A 259 -5.94 0.11 8.84
N THR A 260 -6.67 -0.64 9.66
CA THR A 260 -7.83 -0.09 10.40
C THR A 260 -7.50 0.81 11.59
N ARG A 261 -6.26 0.85 12.05
CA ARG A 261 -5.84 1.66 13.20
C ARG A 261 -5.99 3.15 12.94
N LEU A 262 -6.54 3.89 13.91
CA LEU A 262 -6.55 5.36 13.89
C LEU A 262 -5.20 5.94 14.32
N LEU A 263 -4.86 7.11 13.78
CA LEU A 263 -3.71 7.87 14.24
C LEU A 263 -4.01 8.50 15.62
N GLU A 264 -3.01 8.47 16.50
CA GLU A 264 -3.09 9.23 17.74
C GLU A 264 -2.64 10.68 17.49
N SER A 265 -3.54 11.65 17.67
CA SER A 265 -3.28 13.07 17.38
C SER A 265 -2.01 13.64 18.02
N LYS A 266 -1.59 13.10 19.18
CA LYS A 266 -0.38 13.53 19.89
C LYS A 266 0.92 12.87 19.39
N LYS A 267 0.83 11.86 18.51
CA LYS A 267 1.95 11.04 18.04
C LYS A 267 2.10 11.04 16.52
N ILE A 268 1.48 12.01 15.85
CA ILE A 268 1.57 12.12 14.40
C ILE A 268 3.00 12.45 13.99
N LYS A 269 3.59 11.58 13.20
CA LYS A 269 4.96 11.75 12.67
C LYS A 269 4.95 12.74 11.50
N PRO A 270 6.05 13.47 11.24
CA PRO A 270 6.08 14.53 10.22
C PRO A 270 5.75 14.09 8.79
N TRP A 271 5.93 12.82 8.50
CA TRP A 271 5.66 12.24 7.19
C TRP A 271 4.26 11.61 7.07
N CYS A 272 3.47 11.57 8.14
CA CYS A 272 2.11 11.04 8.08
C CYS A 272 1.18 12.05 7.42
N THR A 273 0.24 11.52 6.65
CA THR A 273 -0.95 12.25 6.24
C THR A 273 -2.07 12.05 7.27
N GLU A 274 -3.11 12.88 7.21
CA GLU A 274 -4.36 12.60 7.90
C GLU A 274 -4.92 11.25 7.45
N LYS A 275 -5.45 10.46 8.39
CA LYS A 275 -5.95 9.13 8.12
C LYS A 275 -7.42 9.03 8.50
N ASP A 276 -8.27 9.48 7.58
CA ASP A 276 -9.73 9.29 7.67
C ASP A 276 -10.18 7.99 7.04
N VAL A 277 -9.38 7.51 6.09
CA VAL A 277 -9.59 6.31 5.28
C VAL A 277 -8.24 5.73 4.89
N PHE A 278 -8.16 4.42 4.69
CA PHE A 278 -7.01 3.79 4.05
C PHE A 278 -7.42 3.10 2.74
N LEU A 279 -6.46 2.93 1.84
CA LEU A 279 -6.67 2.34 0.53
C LEU A 279 -6.24 0.88 0.52
N ILE A 280 -7.06 0.04 -0.09
CA ILE A 280 -6.73 -1.34 -0.44
C ILE A 280 -6.67 -1.44 -1.96
N LEU A 281 -5.51 -1.83 -2.50
CA LEU A 281 -5.34 -2.18 -3.90
C LEU A 281 -5.47 -3.70 -4.01
N ASP A 282 -6.57 -4.15 -4.59
CA ASP A 282 -6.85 -5.57 -4.79
C ASP A 282 -6.47 -5.98 -6.22
N CYS A 283 -5.37 -6.72 -6.34
CA CYS A 283 -4.83 -7.16 -7.63
C CYS A 283 -5.33 -8.56 -8.04
N TRP A 284 -6.14 -9.24 -7.21
CA TRP A 284 -6.54 -10.64 -7.41
C TRP A 284 -8.02 -10.90 -7.14
N ASP A 285 -8.86 -9.88 -7.23
CA ASP A 285 -10.31 -9.96 -7.02
C ASP A 285 -10.70 -10.64 -5.69
N ASN A 286 -9.91 -10.45 -4.63
CA ASN A 286 -10.15 -11.04 -3.32
C ASN A 286 -11.50 -10.62 -2.73
N PHE A 287 -11.89 -9.35 -2.90
CA PHE A 287 -13.19 -8.86 -2.45
C PHE A 287 -14.35 -9.53 -3.17
N GLU A 288 -14.21 -9.79 -4.46
CA GLU A 288 -15.22 -10.51 -5.26
C GLU A 288 -15.29 -11.98 -4.85
N TYR A 289 -14.15 -12.63 -4.63
CA TYR A 289 -14.09 -14.00 -4.13
C TYR A 289 -14.86 -14.17 -2.81
N PHE A 290 -14.72 -13.24 -1.86
CA PHE A 290 -15.46 -13.25 -0.60
C PHE A 290 -16.86 -12.62 -0.69
N LYS A 291 -17.32 -12.20 -1.88
CA LYS A 291 -18.61 -11.53 -2.12
C LYS A 291 -18.81 -10.30 -1.24
N LEU A 292 -17.74 -9.57 -0.96
CA LEU A 292 -17.75 -8.34 -0.18
C LEU A 292 -17.89 -7.14 -1.11
N GLN A 293 -18.86 -6.27 -0.80
CA GLN A 293 -18.97 -4.98 -1.47
C GLN A 293 -18.11 -3.96 -0.73
N PRO A 294 -17.18 -3.30 -1.40
CA PRO A 294 -16.41 -2.22 -0.77
C PRO A 294 -17.34 -1.05 -0.49
N LYS A 295 -17.62 -0.80 0.78
CA LYS A 295 -18.32 0.40 1.26
C LYS A 295 -17.27 1.30 1.88
N GLY A 296 -16.95 2.44 1.27
CA GLY A 296 -15.96 3.35 1.83
C GLY A 296 -16.22 4.80 1.43
N LYS A 297 -15.54 5.71 2.11
CA LYS A 297 -15.50 7.14 1.71
C LYS A 297 -14.67 7.26 0.44
N GLU A 298 -15.09 8.14 -0.48
CA GLU A 298 -14.25 8.50 -1.63
C GLU A 298 -12.93 9.12 -1.17
N LEU A 299 -11.84 8.73 -1.82
CA LEU A 299 -10.54 9.36 -1.61
C LEU A 299 -10.58 10.79 -2.14
N LYS A 300 -10.11 11.72 -1.34
CA LYS A 300 -9.91 13.09 -1.81
C LYS A 300 -8.69 13.10 -2.74
N PRO A 301 -8.78 13.72 -3.93
CA PRO A 301 -7.62 13.87 -4.80
C PRO A 301 -6.47 14.57 -4.07
N GLN A 302 -5.30 13.93 -4.05
CA GLN A 302 -4.09 14.51 -3.49
C GLN A 302 -3.25 15.13 -4.60
N LEU A 303 -3.11 16.46 -4.57
CA LEU A 303 -2.21 17.15 -5.47
C LEU A 303 -0.85 17.31 -4.79
N PRO A 304 0.23 16.69 -5.33
CA PRO A 304 1.57 16.81 -4.74
C PRO A 304 2.00 18.27 -4.59
N LEU A 305 2.64 18.58 -3.47
CA LEU A 305 3.08 19.96 -3.17
C LEU A 305 3.94 20.58 -4.29
N PRO A 306 4.93 19.86 -4.90
CA PRO A 306 5.67 20.41 -6.03
C PRO A 306 4.80 20.74 -7.23
N VAL A 307 3.82 19.88 -7.55
CA VAL A 307 2.87 20.11 -8.66
C VAL A 307 1.97 21.33 -8.37
N ARG A 308 1.50 21.47 -7.12
CA ARG A 308 0.71 22.64 -6.69
C ARG A 308 1.53 23.93 -6.80
N LEU A 309 2.78 23.89 -6.33
CA LEU A 309 3.70 25.04 -6.39
C LEU A 309 3.93 25.52 -7.83
N VAL A 310 4.19 24.59 -8.76
CA VAL A 310 4.34 24.91 -10.18
C VAL A 310 3.05 25.46 -10.76
N GLY A 311 1.89 24.91 -10.37
CA GLY A 311 0.59 25.45 -10.79
C GLY A 311 0.39 26.92 -10.39
N LEU A 312 0.65 27.25 -9.12
CA LEU A 312 0.56 28.63 -8.61
C LEU A 312 1.58 29.56 -9.29
N ARG A 313 2.79 29.06 -9.58
CA ARG A 313 3.80 29.83 -10.31
C ARG A 313 3.38 30.14 -11.73
N LEU A 314 2.80 29.17 -12.46
CA LEU A 314 2.26 29.38 -13.78
C LEU A 314 1.11 30.40 -13.80
N GLU A 315 0.21 30.34 -12.80
CA GLU A 315 -0.85 31.33 -12.64
C GLU A 315 -0.30 32.73 -12.39
N LYS A 316 0.75 32.84 -11.56
CA LYS A 316 1.42 34.12 -11.29
C LYS A 316 2.10 34.68 -12.54
N ILE A 317 2.75 33.84 -13.35
CA ILE A 317 3.36 34.23 -14.62
C ILE A 317 2.26 34.76 -15.55
N GLU A 318 1.17 34.07 -15.72
CA GLU A 318 0.03 34.46 -16.56
C GLU A 318 -0.52 35.83 -16.14
N LYS A 319 -0.89 36.00 -14.88
CA LYS A 319 -1.38 37.27 -14.32
C LYS A 319 -0.36 38.39 -14.50
N ALA A 320 0.92 38.13 -14.32
CA ALA A 320 1.98 39.13 -14.52
C ALA A 320 2.10 39.59 -15.99
N ILE A 321 1.98 38.64 -16.93
CA ILE A 321 1.96 38.95 -18.36
C ILE A 321 0.73 39.78 -18.72
N ASP A 322 -0.46 39.36 -18.30
CA ASP A 322 -1.74 40.00 -18.58
C ASP A 322 -1.80 41.45 -18.06
N HIS A 323 -1.15 41.72 -16.93
CA HIS A 323 -1.11 43.05 -16.30
C HIS A 323 0.15 43.86 -16.66
N GLY A 324 1.02 43.37 -17.58
CA GLY A 324 2.22 44.07 -18.04
C GLY A 324 3.37 44.15 -17.04
N HIS A 325 3.39 43.28 -16.01
CA HIS A 325 4.45 43.24 -15.02
C HIS A 325 5.62 42.32 -15.46
N ALA A 326 6.37 42.77 -16.48
CA ALA A 326 7.42 42.00 -17.12
C ALA A 326 8.49 41.46 -16.13
N GLU A 327 8.98 42.28 -15.20
CA GLU A 327 9.99 41.88 -14.22
C GLU A 327 9.53 40.72 -13.32
N ILE A 328 8.25 40.71 -12.95
CA ILE A 328 7.65 39.61 -12.13
C ILE A 328 7.59 38.34 -12.97
N ALA A 329 7.13 38.44 -14.22
CA ALA A 329 7.04 37.32 -15.14
C ALA A 329 8.43 36.70 -15.39
N GLU A 330 9.42 37.50 -15.74
CA GLU A 330 10.79 37.04 -15.96
C GLU A 330 11.40 36.33 -14.76
N ARG A 331 11.21 36.86 -13.54
CA ARG A 331 11.71 36.28 -12.32
C ARG A 331 11.07 34.91 -12.07
N GLU A 332 9.74 34.79 -12.19
CA GLU A 332 9.04 33.53 -11.96
C GLU A 332 9.31 32.50 -13.07
N ILE A 333 9.50 32.93 -14.33
CA ILE A 333 9.98 32.10 -15.45
C ILE A 333 11.37 31.52 -15.13
N ALA A 334 12.30 32.38 -14.68
CA ALA A 334 13.65 31.93 -14.33
C ALA A 334 13.65 30.85 -13.21
N LYS A 335 12.80 31.02 -12.18
CA LYS A 335 12.61 30.01 -11.13
C LYS A 335 12.03 28.70 -11.67
N LEU A 336 11.01 28.78 -12.53
CA LEU A 336 10.39 27.61 -13.14
C LEU A 336 11.40 26.84 -14.00
N ARG A 337 12.18 27.54 -14.83
CA ARG A 337 13.24 26.92 -15.65
C ARG A 337 14.28 26.19 -14.80
N LYS A 338 14.69 26.80 -13.69
CA LYS A 338 15.61 26.17 -12.72
C LYS A 338 15.00 24.88 -12.15
N GLN A 339 13.75 24.93 -11.70
CA GLN A 339 13.07 23.75 -11.16
C GLN A 339 12.90 22.63 -12.19
N ILE A 340 12.65 22.96 -13.46
CA ILE A 340 12.58 21.98 -14.54
C ILE A 340 13.94 21.31 -14.77
N ALA A 341 15.04 22.07 -14.71
CA ALA A 341 16.39 21.53 -14.86
C ALA A 341 16.79 20.59 -13.71
N GLU A 342 16.21 20.78 -12.53
CA GLU A 342 16.44 19.95 -11.31
C GLU A 342 15.59 18.68 -11.28
N LEU A 343 14.71 18.42 -12.28
CA LEU A 343 13.92 17.19 -12.34
C LEU A 343 14.82 15.94 -12.37
N PRO A 344 14.42 14.84 -11.71
CA PRO A 344 15.26 13.65 -11.55
C PRO A 344 15.39 12.89 -12.89
N GLN A 345 16.49 13.14 -13.61
CA GLN A 345 16.76 12.59 -14.95
C GLN A 345 16.82 11.05 -14.99
N GLY A 346 17.04 10.40 -13.85
CA GLY A 346 17.02 8.92 -13.70
C GLY A 346 15.62 8.33 -13.77
N SER A 347 14.57 9.10 -13.50
CA SER A 347 13.18 8.63 -13.47
C SER A 347 12.71 8.21 -14.86
N VAL A 348 11.97 7.09 -14.92
CA VAL A 348 11.34 6.58 -16.15
C VAL A 348 10.36 7.62 -16.72
N VAL A 349 9.56 8.25 -15.86
CA VAL A 349 8.60 9.30 -16.25
C VAL A 349 9.29 10.48 -16.95
N ILE A 350 10.45 10.91 -16.44
CA ILE A 350 11.24 12.00 -17.05
C ILE A 350 11.84 11.57 -18.39
N LYS A 351 12.31 10.33 -18.50
CA LYS A 351 12.82 9.79 -19.77
C LYS A 351 11.72 9.66 -20.82
N GLU A 352 10.53 9.24 -20.45
CA GLU A 352 9.36 9.17 -21.34
C GLU A 352 8.91 10.57 -21.79
N ALA A 353 9.07 11.59 -20.95
CA ALA A 353 8.75 12.98 -21.25
C ALA A 353 9.87 13.75 -22.02
N ALA A 354 10.96 13.09 -22.41
CA ALA A 354 12.08 13.73 -23.11
C ALA A 354 11.66 14.55 -24.35
N PRO A 355 10.69 14.12 -25.20
CA PRO A 355 10.22 14.94 -26.31
C PRO A 355 9.56 16.26 -25.86
N ALA A 356 8.78 16.23 -24.77
CA ALA A 356 8.14 17.43 -24.23
C ALA A 356 9.18 18.38 -23.62
N LEU A 357 10.15 17.84 -22.88
CA LEU A 357 11.24 18.61 -22.30
C LEU A 357 12.15 19.24 -23.37
N SER A 358 12.38 18.55 -24.50
CA SER A 358 13.19 19.09 -25.61
C SER A 358 12.58 20.33 -26.21
N ARG A 359 11.26 20.47 -26.27
CA ARG A 359 10.57 21.69 -26.78
C ARG A 359 10.88 22.94 -25.95
N LEU A 360 11.20 22.75 -24.64
CA LEU A 360 11.57 23.88 -23.77
C LEU A 360 12.93 24.47 -24.07
N ASN A 361 13.77 23.77 -24.84
CA ASN A 361 15.10 24.22 -25.29
C ASN A 361 15.07 24.99 -26.62
N GLU A 362 13.90 25.11 -27.28
CA GLU A 362 13.75 25.93 -28.46
C GLU A 362 13.99 27.40 -28.12
N ASP A 363 14.82 28.10 -28.91
CA ASP A 363 15.31 29.45 -28.61
C ASP A 363 14.21 30.48 -28.30
N ASN A 364 13.03 30.29 -28.86
CA ASN A 364 11.91 31.23 -28.71
C ASN A 364 10.85 30.78 -27.70
N PHE A 365 10.96 29.60 -27.10
CA PHE A 365 9.87 29.07 -26.24
C PHE A 365 9.52 30.01 -25.09
N TRP A 366 10.53 30.53 -24.42
CA TRP A 366 10.37 31.34 -23.19
C TRP A 366 10.24 32.87 -23.50
N ILE A 367 10.59 33.29 -24.69
CA ILE A 367 10.55 34.72 -25.05
C ILE A 367 9.11 35.23 -25.25
N THR A 368 8.22 34.36 -25.74
CA THR A 368 6.83 34.71 -26.01
C THR A 368 5.91 33.66 -25.39
N LEU A 369 5.72 33.71 -24.08
CA LEU A 369 4.75 32.81 -23.39
C LEU A 369 3.34 33.32 -23.71
N ASN A 370 2.68 32.64 -24.64
CA ASN A 370 1.27 32.81 -24.95
C ASN A 370 0.44 31.71 -24.26
N ASN A 371 -0.89 31.83 -24.31
CA ASN A 371 -1.81 30.86 -23.67
C ASN A 371 -1.54 29.40 -24.09
N GLN A 372 -1.23 29.16 -25.37
CA GLN A 372 -0.93 27.84 -25.89
C GLN A 372 0.34 27.23 -25.25
N ARG A 373 1.37 28.02 -25.00
CA ARG A 373 2.60 27.57 -24.32
C ARG A 373 2.39 27.40 -22.83
N LEU A 374 1.58 28.26 -22.20
CA LEU A 374 1.19 28.10 -20.80
C LEU A 374 0.36 26.83 -20.60
N ASP A 375 -0.55 26.53 -21.52
CA ASP A 375 -1.34 25.28 -21.46
C ASP A 375 -0.43 24.05 -21.65
N PHE A 376 0.53 24.10 -22.57
CA PHE A 376 1.54 23.06 -22.71
C PHE A 376 2.33 22.85 -21.40
N LEU A 377 2.75 23.92 -20.73
CA LEU A 377 3.43 23.82 -19.44
C LEU A 377 2.52 23.20 -18.35
N ARG A 378 1.22 23.48 -18.38
CA ARG A 378 0.24 22.93 -17.44
C ARG A 378 -0.05 21.45 -17.69
N THR A 379 -0.17 21.04 -18.95
CA THR A 379 -0.59 19.68 -19.31
C THR A 379 0.57 18.71 -19.39
N GLU A 380 1.71 19.11 -19.94
CA GLU A 380 2.85 18.21 -20.20
C GLU A 380 3.97 18.32 -19.14
N ILE A 381 4.24 19.52 -18.63
CA ILE A 381 5.41 19.75 -17.78
C ILE A 381 5.05 19.72 -16.28
N LYS A 382 3.97 20.41 -15.88
CA LYS A 382 3.56 20.43 -14.47
C LYS A 382 3.39 19.02 -13.84
N PRO A 383 2.80 18.01 -14.53
CA PRO A 383 2.67 16.65 -13.96
C PRO A 383 4.01 15.99 -13.64
N LEU A 384 5.09 16.34 -14.34
CA LEU A 384 6.41 15.76 -14.14
C LEU A 384 6.97 16.04 -12.73
N PHE A 385 6.50 17.10 -12.09
CA PHE A 385 6.89 17.47 -10.73
C PHE A 385 6.39 16.49 -9.65
N ARG A 386 5.56 15.51 -10.01
CA ARG A 386 5.25 14.35 -9.14
C ARG A 386 6.47 13.50 -8.83
N THR A 387 7.51 13.58 -9.66
CA THR A 387 8.75 12.80 -9.48
C THR A 387 9.76 13.45 -8.52
N VAL A 388 9.50 14.68 -8.07
CA VAL A 388 10.38 15.39 -7.14
C VAL A 388 10.23 14.80 -5.74
N SER A 389 11.29 14.16 -5.25
CA SER A 389 11.32 13.43 -3.97
C SER A 389 12.35 13.96 -2.97
N GLU A 390 13.45 14.55 -3.47
CA GLU A 390 14.51 15.12 -2.66
C GLU A 390 14.41 16.64 -2.69
N ALA A 391 13.61 17.22 -1.78
CA ALA A 391 13.43 18.67 -1.72
C ALA A 391 13.23 19.13 -0.26
N ASP A 392 13.53 20.38 0.00
CA ASP A 392 13.14 21.04 1.25
C ASP A 392 11.65 21.38 1.24
N PHE A 393 10.83 20.41 1.67
CA PHE A 393 9.38 20.56 1.71
C PHE A 393 8.91 21.66 2.68
N LYS A 394 9.75 22.07 3.68
CA LYS A 394 9.42 23.21 4.54
C LYS A 394 9.54 24.51 3.76
N ALA A 395 10.64 24.68 3.01
CA ALA A 395 10.81 25.82 2.13
C ALA A 395 9.71 25.88 1.04
N MET A 396 9.37 24.74 0.44
CA MET A 396 8.29 24.64 -0.54
C MET A 396 6.91 25.03 0.01
N ARG A 397 6.59 24.65 1.25
CA ARG A 397 5.32 25.06 1.90
C ARG A 397 5.30 26.57 2.14
N PHE A 398 6.38 27.12 2.63
CA PHE A 398 6.50 28.58 2.78
C PHE A 398 6.35 29.30 1.43
N GLU A 399 7.02 28.81 0.40
CA GLU A 399 6.92 29.38 -0.96
C GLU A 399 5.50 29.30 -1.52
N ARG A 400 4.78 28.18 -1.29
CA ARG A 400 3.36 28.04 -1.62
C ARG A 400 2.53 29.14 -0.97
N ASP A 401 2.69 29.32 0.35
CA ASP A 401 1.91 30.31 1.12
C ASP A 401 2.19 31.74 0.62
N VAL A 402 3.43 32.05 0.27
CA VAL A 402 3.81 33.34 -0.36
C VAL A 402 3.18 33.50 -1.74
N LEU A 403 3.15 32.45 -2.56
CA LEU A 403 2.53 32.51 -3.88
C LEU A 403 1.01 32.67 -3.76
N GLU A 404 0.35 31.91 -2.91
CA GLU A 404 -1.09 32.02 -2.67
C GLU A 404 -1.46 33.43 -2.19
N TYR A 405 -0.72 33.98 -1.22
CA TYR A 405 -0.92 35.36 -0.76
C TYR A 405 -0.69 36.40 -1.87
N SER A 406 0.27 36.15 -2.76
CA SER A 406 0.56 37.09 -3.85
C SER A 406 -0.44 37.03 -5.00
N LEU A 407 -1.27 35.99 -5.06
CA LEU A 407 -2.31 35.77 -6.06
C LEU A 407 -3.71 36.19 -5.58
N ALA A 408 -3.91 36.26 -4.26
CA ALA A 408 -5.12 36.76 -3.61
C ALA A 408 -5.24 38.29 -3.74
#